data_6f52be8eb069fd036f09ae38004997ef
#
_entry.id   6f52be8eb069fd036f09ae38004997ef
#
_cell.length_a   1.000
_cell.length_b   1.000
_cell.length_c   1.000
_cell.angle_alpha   90.00
_cell.angle_beta   90.00
_cell.angle_gamma   90.00
#
_symmetry.space_group_name_H-M   'P 1'
#
loop_
_entity.id
_entity.type
_entity.pdbx_description
1 polymer ?
#
loop_
_entity_poly.entity_id
_entity_poly.type
_entity_poly.pdbx_seq_one_letter_code
_entity_poly.pdbx_strand_id
1 'polypeptide(L)'
;MCCAPGMNPGPWGMAQTGVPFGATGVAQSFLQIEARELRTPKNAHPKRPIEGMALERQEISGTRLWNLMEQHYGSAESTFSNLFVVNHCPLLLLGETGKNITPNNLPTAIMNPILKACDEHLLDVVDIMGITRIIGVGKYAEQRARMALGAGKSGDGTSREGRSVRIDTCWHPSPASPLANRNEGADWRENVISVLQG
;
A
#
# COMPACT_ATOMS: atom_id res chain seq x y z
N MET A 1 7.13 -14.19 -7.05
CA MET A 1 7.20 -12.84 -6.43
C MET A 1 5.94 -12.57 -5.64
N CYS A 2 6.04 -11.88 -4.52
CA CYS A 2 4.91 -11.49 -3.69
C CYS A 2 4.48 -10.05 -4.00
N CYS A 3 3.16 -9.75 -3.90
CA CYS A 3 2.63 -8.39 -3.98
C CYS A 3 1.95 -8.02 -2.67
N ALA A 4 2.24 -6.83 -2.14
CA ALA A 4 1.64 -6.30 -0.91
C ALA A 4 0.80 -5.04 -1.21
N PRO A 5 -0.48 -5.19 -1.57
CA PRO A 5 -1.36 -4.06 -1.77
C PRO A 5 -1.78 -3.41 -0.45
N GLY A 6 -1.69 -2.08 -0.40
CA GLY A 6 -2.35 -1.22 0.58
C GLY A 6 -3.71 -0.74 0.07
N MET A 7 -4.38 0.15 0.83
CA MET A 7 -5.68 0.71 0.44
C MET A 7 -5.53 1.85 -0.56
N ASN A 8 -5.14 3.02 -0.09
CA ASN A 8 -4.98 4.24 -0.89
C ASN A 8 -3.93 5.18 -0.27
N PRO A 9 -3.41 6.15 -1.03
CA PRO A 9 -2.44 7.10 -0.54
C PRO A 9 -2.90 7.89 0.68
N GLY A 10 -1.95 8.13 1.60
CA GLY A 10 -2.05 9.17 2.61
C GLY A 10 -1.44 10.48 2.11
N PRO A 11 -1.85 11.65 2.68
CA PRO A 11 -1.35 12.96 2.23
C PRO A 11 0.12 13.22 2.61
N TRP A 12 0.70 12.43 3.50
CA TRP A 12 2.06 12.59 4.05
C TRP A 12 3.05 11.53 3.58
N GLY A 13 2.59 10.59 2.76
CA GLY A 13 3.36 9.47 2.21
C GLY A 13 3.37 9.49 0.68
N MET A 14 2.68 8.55 0.05
CA MET A 14 2.68 8.41 -1.41
C MET A 14 2.30 9.68 -2.16
N ALA A 15 1.43 10.52 -1.61
CA ALA A 15 1.09 11.79 -2.23
C ALA A 15 2.31 12.74 -2.40
N GLN A 16 3.32 12.59 -1.55
CA GLN A 16 4.54 13.38 -1.58
C GLN A 16 5.64 12.72 -2.41
N THR A 17 5.80 11.41 -2.23
CA THR A 17 6.96 10.67 -2.76
C THR A 17 6.67 9.88 -4.04
N GLY A 18 5.39 9.64 -4.35
CA GLY A 18 4.98 8.72 -5.42
C GLY A 18 5.10 7.23 -5.04
N VAL A 19 5.64 6.94 -3.87
CA VAL A 19 5.88 5.56 -3.40
C VAL A 19 4.78 5.12 -2.44
N PRO A 20 4.19 3.93 -2.61
CA PRO A 20 3.25 3.37 -1.65
C PRO A 20 3.87 3.31 -0.25
N PHE A 21 3.16 3.81 0.76
CA PHE A 21 3.68 3.96 2.13
C PHE A 21 4.99 4.79 2.23
N GLY A 22 5.30 5.61 1.23
CA GLY A 22 6.59 6.28 1.11
C GLY A 22 6.69 7.52 1.99
N ALA A 23 6.91 7.37 3.31
CA ALA A 23 7.37 8.47 4.14
C ALA A 23 8.71 9.00 3.62
N THR A 24 8.92 10.32 3.58
CA THR A 24 10.08 10.95 2.95
C THR A 24 11.41 10.44 3.49
N GLY A 25 11.54 10.27 4.80
CA GLY A 25 12.77 9.75 5.42
C GLY A 25 13.17 8.37 4.91
N VAL A 26 12.27 7.39 4.95
CA VAL A 26 12.57 6.03 4.47
C VAL A 26 12.67 5.94 2.95
N ALA A 27 11.96 6.82 2.22
CA ALA A 27 12.09 6.90 0.78
C ALA A 27 13.51 7.34 0.38
N GLN A 28 14.11 8.28 1.10
CA GLN A 28 15.48 8.74 0.87
C GLN A 28 16.53 7.76 1.40
N SER A 29 16.43 7.35 2.68
CA SER A 29 17.49 6.57 3.35
C SER A 29 17.53 5.12 2.88
N PHE A 30 16.39 4.44 2.83
CA PHE A 30 16.30 3.03 2.50
C PHE A 30 16.05 2.78 1.02
N LEU A 31 15.03 3.44 0.44
CA LEU A 31 14.67 3.23 -0.97
C LEU A 31 15.56 4.01 -1.95
N GLN A 32 16.41 4.89 -1.45
CA GLN A 32 17.38 5.68 -2.22
C GLN A 32 16.74 6.51 -3.34
N ILE A 33 15.55 7.02 -3.07
CA ILE A 33 14.81 7.86 -4.02
C ILE A 33 15.30 9.29 -3.90
N GLU A 34 15.86 9.81 -4.98
CA GLU A 34 16.34 11.18 -5.04
C GLU A 34 15.19 12.18 -5.18
N ALA A 35 15.41 13.37 -4.60
CA ALA A 35 14.52 14.50 -4.83
C ALA A 35 14.62 14.94 -6.31
N ARG A 36 13.46 15.12 -6.95
CA ARG A 36 13.36 15.63 -8.32
C ARG A 36 12.43 16.84 -8.36
N GLU A 37 12.43 17.55 -9.48
CA GLU A 37 11.49 18.64 -9.73
C GLU A 37 10.06 18.15 -9.60
N LEU A 38 9.27 18.87 -8.81
CA LEU A 38 7.88 18.54 -8.55
C LEU A 38 6.96 19.26 -9.54
N ARG A 39 6.06 18.50 -10.12
CA ARG A 39 4.92 19.05 -10.86
C ARG A 39 3.71 19.09 -9.94
N THR A 40 3.44 20.26 -9.36
CA THR A 40 2.24 20.44 -8.52
C THR A 40 0.97 20.23 -9.35
N PRO A 41 0.03 19.37 -8.92
CA PRO A 41 -1.24 19.21 -9.59
C PRO A 41 -2.03 20.51 -9.61
N LYS A 42 -2.72 20.82 -10.72
CA LYS A 42 -3.53 22.04 -10.87
C LYS A 42 -4.65 22.15 -9.82
N ASN A 43 -5.14 21.01 -9.34
CA ASN A 43 -6.19 20.88 -8.33
C ASN A 43 -5.65 20.48 -6.94
N ALA A 44 -4.39 20.82 -6.64
CA ALA A 44 -3.82 20.57 -5.33
C ALA A 44 -4.66 21.23 -4.22
N HIS A 45 -4.93 20.45 -3.16
CA HIS A 45 -5.74 20.96 -2.05
C HIS A 45 -4.91 21.95 -1.21
N PRO A 46 -5.39 23.19 -0.93
CA PRO A 46 -4.58 24.23 -0.28
C PRO A 46 -4.08 23.86 1.11
N LYS A 47 -4.81 22.99 1.84
CA LYS A 47 -4.40 22.49 3.16
C LYS A 47 -3.51 21.23 3.10
N ARG A 48 -3.20 20.76 1.91
CA ARG A 48 -2.35 19.57 1.65
C ARG A 48 -1.42 19.85 0.49
N PRO A 49 -0.49 20.79 0.66
CA PRO A 49 0.48 21.08 -0.39
C PRO A 49 1.34 19.86 -0.69
N ILE A 50 1.81 19.77 -1.90
CA ILE A 50 2.79 18.74 -2.33
C ILE A 50 4.17 19.37 -2.21
N GLU A 51 4.93 18.93 -1.25
CA GLU A 51 6.29 19.41 -0.90
C GLU A 51 7.36 18.40 -1.34
N GLY A 52 6.92 17.20 -1.74
CA GLY A 52 7.81 16.13 -2.17
C GLY A 52 8.73 15.65 -1.06
N MET A 53 9.98 15.44 -1.41
CA MET A 53 11.01 14.99 -0.47
C MET A 53 11.42 16.04 0.55
N ALA A 54 11.01 17.32 0.38
CA ALA A 54 11.22 18.37 1.37
C ALA A 54 10.25 18.33 2.55
N LEU A 55 9.19 17.49 2.47
CA LEU A 55 8.25 17.36 3.58
C LEU A 55 8.93 16.77 4.81
N GLU A 56 8.96 17.53 5.91
CA GLU A 56 9.53 17.06 7.18
C GLU A 56 8.65 16.04 7.91
N ARG A 57 7.33 16.19 7.74
CA ARG A 57 6.36 15.32 8.40
C ARG A 57 6.40 13.89 7.83
N GLN A 58 6.65 12.92 8.70
CA GLN A 58 6.73 11.52 8.32
C GLN A 58 5.35 10.83 8.38
N GLU A 59 5.07 9.98 7.41
CA GLU A 59 3.93 9.07 7.45
C GLU A 59 4.27 7.86 8.34
N ILE A 60 3.60 7.75 9.48
CA ILE A 60 3.92 6.72 10.48
C ILE A 60 3.75 5.30 9.92
N SER A 61 2.69 5.05 9.13
CA SER A 61 2.46 3.73 8.53
C SER A 61 3.59 3.35 7.58
N GLY A 62 4.05 4.28 6.78
CA GLY A 62 5.13 4.08 5.84
C GLY A 62 6.48 3.87 6.52
N THR A 63 6.80 4.70 7.49
CA THR A 63 8.01 4.52 8.31
C THR A 63 8.04 3.13 8.95
N ARG A 64 6.93 2.68 9.55
CA ARG A 64 6.84 1.35 10.15
C ARG A 64 7.06 0.23 9.13
N LEU A 65 6.35 0.29 7.99
CA LEU A 65 6.42 -0.75 6.98
C LEU A 65 7.83 -0.88 6.38
N TRP A 66 8.38 0.23 5.91
CA TRP A 66 9.69 0.20 5.23
C TRP A 66 10.85 -0.08 6.17
N ASN A 67 10.83 0.40 7.42
CA ASN A 67 11.83 0.02 8.43
C ASN A 67 11.77 -1.49 8.74
N LEU A 68 10.57 -2.09 8.74
CA LEU A 68 10.46 -3.54 8.91
C LEU A 68 11.00 -4.30 7.70
N MET A 69 10.77 -3.79 6.47
CA MET A 69 11.35 -4.39 5.25
C MET A 69 12.88 -4.28 5.25
N GLU A 70 13.43 -3.15 5.66
CA GLU A 70 14.88 -2.96 5.84
C GLU A 70 15.46 -3.96 6.84
N GLN A 71 14.83 -4.14 8.00
CA GLN A 71 15.26 -5.11 9.01
C GLN A 71 15.18 -6.56 8.51
N HIS A 72 14.17 -6.88 7.70
CA HIS A 72 13.93 -8.24 7.23
C HIS A 72 14.77 -8.62 6.02
N TYR A 73 14.88 -7.73 5.03
CA TYR A 73 15.57 -8.00 3.75
C TYR A 73 16.96 -7.37 3.65
N GLY A 74 17.31 -6.42 4.51
CA GLY A 74 18.62 -5.77 4.58
C GLY A 74 18.84 -4.66 3.56
N SER A 75 18.25 -4.74 2.37
CA SER A 75 18.38 -3.72 1.32
C SER A 75 17.10 -3.54 0.50
N ALA A 76 16.97 -2.40 -0.17
CA ALA A 76 15.87 -2.14 -1.11
C ALA A 76 15.90 -3.14 -2.27
N GLU A 77 17.06 -3.44 -2.83
CA GLU A 77 17.22 -4.41 -3.92
C GLU A 77 16.72 -5.80 -3.51
N SER A 78 17.14 -6.30 -2.34
CA SER A 78 16.65 -7.56 -1.80
C SER A 78 15.15 -7.54 -1.53
N THR A 79 14.62 -6.42 -1.03
CA THR A 79 13.18 -6.25 -0.82
C THR A 79 12.42 -6.37 -2.12
N PHE A 80 12.79 -5.61 -3.15
CA PHE A 80 12.07 -5.59 -4.43
C PHE A 80 12.28 -6.85 -5.29
N SER A 81 13.32 -7.63 -5.03
CA SER A 81 13.47 -8.96 -5.62
C SER A 81 12.42 -9.95 -5.09
N ASN A 82 11.87 -9.72 -3.91
CA ASN A 82 10.93 -10.62 -3.25
C ASN A 82 9.51 -10.06 -3.15
N LEU A 83 9.35 -8.74 -2.97
CA LEU A 83 8.10 -8.08 -2.63
C LEU A 83 7.86 -6.83 -3.49
N PHE A 84 6.71 -6.75 -4.14
CA PHE A 84 6.22 -5.54 -4.79
C PHE A 84 5.13 -4.88 -3.94
N VAL A 85 5.31 -3.63 -3.56
CA VAL A 85 4.34 -2.87 -2.75
C VAL A 85 3.54 -1.93 -3.66
N VAL A 86 2.22 -1.95 -3.53
CA VAL A 86 1.31 -1.12 -4.35
C VAL A 86 0.13 -0.65 -3.52
N ASN A 87 -0.55 0.43 -3.90
CA ASN A 87 -1.89 0.74 -3.39
C ASN A 87 -2.93 0.23 -4.37
N HIS A 88 -3.94 -0.49 -3.87
CA HIS A 88 -5.07 -0.94 -4.68
C HIS A 88 -5.75 0.24 -5.39
N CYS A 89 -6.09 1.29 -4.63
CA CYS A 89 -6.61 2.54 -5.19
C CYS A 89 -5.51 3.61 -5.13
N PRO A 90 -4.86 3.99 -6.24
CA PRO A 90 -3.73 4.93 -6.23
C PRO A 90 -4.17 6.40 -6.09
N LEU A 91 -5.45 6.67 -5.83
CA LEU A 91 -6.00 8.01 -5.73
C LEU A 91 -5.93 8.55 -4.30
N LEU A 92 -5.38 9.76 -4.13
CA LEU A 92 -5.54 10.53 -2.91
C LEU A 92 -6.91 11.21 -2.92
N LEU A 93 -7.75 10.82 -1.98
CA LEU A 93 -9.09 11.37 -1.83
C LEU A 93 -9.12 12.32 -0.63
N LEU A 94 -9.45 13.58 -0.87
CA LEU A 94 -9.49 14.62 0.16
C LEU A 94 -10.88 15.25 0.24
N GLY A 95 -11.34 15.44 1.47
CA GLY A 95 -12.53 16.26 1.72
C GLY A 95 -12.19 17.76 1.72
N GLU A 96 -13.19 18.62 1.74
CA GLU A 96 -13.06 20.09 1.73
C GLU A 96 -12.16 20.66 2.85
N THR A 97 -12.07 19.95 3.97
CA THR A 97 -11.20 20.33 5.08
C THR A 97 -9.74 19.83 4.93
N GLY A 98 -9.44 19.12 3.84
CA GLY A 98 -8.16 18.42 3.66
C GLY A 98 -8.05 17.12 4.46
N LYS A 99 -9.18 16.61 5.00
CA LYS A 99 -9.22 15.29 5.64
C LYS A 99 -9.04 14.20 4.60
N ASN A 100 -8.13 13.25 4.86
CA ASN A 100 -8.01 12.06 4.02
C ASN A 100 -9.30 11.23 4.08
N ILE A 101 -9.80 10.85 2.92
CA ILE A 101 -10.98 10.01 2.75
C ILE A 101 -10.52 8.67 2.19
N THR A 102 -11.05 7.58 2.73
CA THR A 102 -10.82 6.25 2.18
C THR A 102 -11.92 5.91 1.16
N PRO A 103 -11.66 5.01 0.20
CA PRO A 103 -12.67 4.57 -0.76
C PRO A 103 -14.00 4.13 -0.12
N ASN A 104 -13.93 3.50 1.05
CA ASN A 104 -15.12 3.03 1.78
C ASN A 104 -15.99 4.15 2.36
N ASN A 105 -15.50 5.38 2.41
CA ASN A 105 -16.24 6.53 2.95
C ASN A 105 -17.01 7.32 1.87
N LEU A 106 -16.86 6.93 0.62
CA LEU A 106 -17.56 7.57 -0.51
C LEU A 106 -18.78 6.74 -0.94
N PRO A 107 -19.81 7.39 -1.52
CA PRO A 107 -20.96 6.70 -2.06
C PRO A 107 -20.57 5.61 -3.06
N THR A 108 -21.16 4.44 -2.92
CA THR A 108 -20.90 3.26 -3.76
C THR A 108 -21.07 3.55 -5.25
N ALA A 109 -22.06 4.38 -5.62
CA ALA A 109 -22.29 4.76 -7.02
C ALA A 109 -21.10 5.51 -7.64
N ILE A 110 -20.36 6.29 -6.83
CA ILE A 110 -19.17 7.02 -7.27
C ILE A 110 -17.96 6.08 -7.30
N MET A 111 -17.83 5.25 -6.27
CA MET A 111 -16.62 4.45 -6.10
C MET A 111 -16.60 3.16 -6.92
N ASN A 112 -17.74 2.53 -7.22
CA ASN A 112 -17.76 1.26 -7.93
C ASN A 112 -17.00 1.27 -9.27
N PRO A 113 -17.21 2.25 -10.18
CA PRO A 113 -16.45 2.26 -11.43
C PRO A 113 -14.94 2.46 -11.20
N ILE A 114 -14.56 3.27 -10.20
CA ILE A 114 -13.17 3.50 -9.84
C ILE A 114 -12.55 2.21 -9.26
N LEU A 115 -13.24 1.56 -8.33
CA LEU A 115 -12.76 0.32 -7.72
C LEU A 115 -12.65 -0.82 -8.75
N LYS A 116 -13.57 -0.87 -9.72
CA LYS A 116 -13.45 -1.84 -10.83
C LYS A 116 -12.17 -1.60 -11.63
N ALA A 117 -11.86 -0.36 -11.97
CA ALA A 117 -10.60 -0.03 -12.65
C ALA A 117 -9.37 -0.37 -11.79
N CYS A 118 -9.45 -0.17 -10.47
CA CYS A 118 -8.39 -0.57 -9.55
C CYS A 118 -8.21 -2.09 -9.44
N ASP A 119 -9.30 -2.86 -9.49
CA ASP A 119 -9.23 -4.32 -9.53
C ASP A 119 -8.58 -4.82 -10.84
N GLU A 120 -8.94 -4.22 -11.97
CA GLU A 120 -8.32 -4.52 -13.26
C GLU A 120 -6.81 -4.21 -13.24
N HIS A 121 -6.43 -3.06 -12.67
CA HIS A 121 -5.02 -2.71 -12.48
C HIS A 121 -4.28 -3.72 -11.60
N LEU A 122 -4.89 -4.19 -10.51
CA LEU A 122 -4.28 -5.23 -9.67
C LEU A 122 -4.06 -6.53 -10.44
N LEU A 123 -5.02 -6.92 -11.29
CA LEU A 123 -4.87 -8.07 -12.18
C LEU A 123 -3.71 -7.88 -13.18
N ASP A 124 -3.59 -6.67 -13.77
CA ASP A 124 -2.45 -6.36 -14.66
C ASP A 124 -1.12 -6.50 -13.94
N VAL A 125 -1.00 -5.99 -12.70
CA VAL A 125 0.20 -6.16 -11.87
C VAL A 125 0.50 -7.63 -11.62
N VAL A 126 -0.52 -8.43 -11.28
CA VAL A 126 -0.38 -9.87 -11.03
C VAL A 126 0.16 -10.59 -12.27
N ASP A 127 -0.37 -10.27 -13.44
CA ASP A 127 0.02 -10.93 -14.68
C ASP A 127 1.40 -10.48 -15.18
N ILE A 128 1.63 -9.17 -15.27
CA ILE A 128 2.88 -8.59 -15.80
C ILE A 128 4.10 -8.98 -14.94
N MET A 129 3.93 -8.95 -13.62
CA MET A 129 5.01 -9.26 -12.68
C MET A 129 5.11 -10.74 -12.28
N GLY A 130 4.23 -11.60 -12.81
CA GLY A 130 4.24 -13.03 -12.47
C GLY A 130 3.98 -13.28 -10.98
N ILE A 131 3.10 -12.50 -10.34
CA ILE A 131 2.79 -12.62 -8.92
C ILE A 131 2.12 -13.97 -8.64
N THR A 132 2.64 -14.68 -7.66
CA THR A 132 2.10 -15.98 -7.20
C THR A 132 1.48 -15.88 -5.81
N ARG A 133 1.70 -14.75 -5.12
CA ARG A 133 1.18 -14.52 -3.78
C ARG A 133 0.85 -13.05 -3.55
N ILE A 134 -0.33 -12.78 -2.98
CA ILE A 134 -0.72 -11.46 -2.50
C ILE A 134 -0.81 -11.47 -0.98
N ILE A 135 -0.25 -10.45 -0.33
CA ILE A 135 -0.40 -10.19 1.10
C ILE A 135 -1.12 -8.86 1.28
N GLY A 136 -2.43 -8.88 1.46
CA GLY A 136 -3.19 -7.66 1.72
C GLY A 136 -2.73 -6.96 2.99
N VAL A 137 -2.25 -5.71 2.88
CA VAL A 137 -1.91 -4.88 4.05
C VAL A 137 -3.20 -4.36 4.65
N GLY A 138 -3.78 -5.16 5.54
CA GLY A 138 -5.09 -4.96 6.15
C GLY A 138 -6.25 -5.59 5.36
N LYS A 139 -7.38 -5.71 6.03
CA LYS A 139 -8.58 -6.42 5.53
C LYS A 139 -9.15 -5.86 4.23
N TYR A 140 -9.09 -4.55 4.02
CA TYR A 140 -9.57 -3.95 2.77
C TYR A 140 -8.80 -4.51 1.56
N ALA A 141 -7.47 -4.49 1.62
CA ALA A 141 -6.64 -4.94 0.53
C ALA A 141 -6.81 -6.44 0.25
N GLU A 142 -6.91 -7.27 1.29
CA GLU A 142 -7.26 -8.68 1.16
C GLU A 142 -8.59 -8.87 0.43
N GLN A 143 -9.64 -8.19 0.87
CA GLN A 143 -10.98 -8.31 0.27
C GLN A 143 -10.99 -7.91 -1.20
N ARG A 144 -10.30 -6.82 -1.55
CA ARG A 144 -10.20 -6.39 -2.95
C ARG A 144 -9.40 -7.38 -3.80
N ALA A 145 -8.30 -7.91 -3.29
CA ALA A 145 -7.53 -8.95 -3.97
C ALA A 145 -8.39 -10.20 -4.24
N ARG A 146 -9.16 -10.65 -3.25
CA ARG A 146 -10.08 -11.77 -3.41
C ARG A 146 -11.15 -11.50 -4.45
N MET A 147 -11.72 -10.31 -4.47
CA MET A 147 -12.73 -9.93 -5.48
C MET A 147 -12.12 -9.89 -6.88
N ALA A 148 -10.96 -9.25 -7.04
CA ALA A 148 -10.30 -9.11 -8.33
C ALA A 148 -9.90 -10.48 -8.93
N LEU A 149 -9.39 -11.40 -8.10
CA LEU A 149 -8.93 -12.72 -8.54
C LEU A 149 -10.00 -13.82 -8.46
N GLY A 150 -11.26 -13.47 -8.20
CA GLY A 150 -12.35 -14.43 -8.13
C GLY A 150 -12.24 -15.46 -7.01
N ALA A 151 -11.46 -15.14 -5.95
CA ALA A 151 -11.31 -16.03 -4.80
C ALA A 151 -12.53 -15.94 -3.87
N GLY A 152 -12.92 -17.07 -3.31
CA GLY A 152 -13.92 -17.12 -2.23
C GLY A 152 -13.41 -16.53 -0.91
N LYS A 153 -14.15 -16.73 0.18
CA LYS A 153 -13.76 -16.27 1.53
C LYS A 153 -12.44 -16.90 2.01
N SER A 154 -12.13 -18.08 1.51
CA SER A 154 -10.89 -18.81 1.74
C SER A 154 -10.44 -19.46 0.44
N GLY A 155 -9.14 -19.71 0.31
CA GLY A 155 -8.55 -20.31 -0.89
C GLY A 155 -7.83 -19.28 -1.77
N ASP A 156 -7.24 -19.81 -2.83
CA ASP A 156 -6.46 -19.04 -3.78
C ASP A 156 -7.37 -18.35 -4.81
N GLY A 157 -6.85 -17.25 -5.35
CA GLY A 157 -7.42 -16.62 -6.54
C GLY A 157 -6.80 -17.13 -7.82
N THR A 158 -7.29 -16.63 -8.94
CA THR A 158 -6.80 -17.00 -10.27
C THR A 158 -6.45 -15.75 -11.07
N SER A 159 -5.25 -15.71 -11.64
CA SER A 159 -4.84 -14.66 -12.58
C SER A 159 -5.58 -14.81 -13.90
N ARG A 160 -5.54 -13.79 -14.78
CA ARG A 160 -6.13 -13.89 -16.13
C ARG A 160 -5.49 -15.00 -16.98
N GLU A 161 -4.23 -15.32 -16.72
CA GLU A 161 -3.49 -16.40 -17.39
C GLU A 161 -3.74 -17.79 -16.77
N GLY A 162 -4.65 -17.90 -15.79
CA GLY A 162 -5.02 -19.17 -15.16
C GLY A 162 -4.06 -19.64 -14.07
N ARG A 163 -3.11 -18.81 -13.61
CA ARG A 163 -2.22 -19.16 -12.49
C ARG A 163 -2.95 -19.07 -11.15
N SER A 164 -2.70 -20.04 -10.27
CA SER A 164 -3.12 -19.92 -8.86
C SER A 164 -2.32 -18.82 -8.16
N VAL A 165 -3.00 -17.97 -7.40
CA VAL A 165 -2.42 -16.86 -6.64
C VAL A 165 -2.90 -17.00 -5.20
N ARG A 166 -1.99 -17.33 -4.30
CA ARG A 166 -2.27 -17.37 -2.86
C ARG A 166 -2.62 -15.98 -2.32
N ILE A 167 -3.63 -15.88 -1.45
CA ILE A 167 -4.05 -14.60 -0.86
C ILE A 167 -4.03 -14.70 0.65
N ASP A 168 -3.09 -13.97 1.24
CA ASP A 168 -2.93 -13.80 2.68
C ASP A 168 -3.25 -12.35 3.10
N THR A 169 -3.21 -12.09 4.41
CA THR A 169 -3.37 -10.74 4.97
C THR A 169 -2.44 -10.55 6.16
N CYS A 170 -1.86 -9.36 6.27
CA CYS A 170 -1.17 -8.91 7.47
C CYS A 170 -1.87 -7.70 8.09
N TRP A 171 -1.52 -7.36 9.33
CA TRP A 171 -2.09 -6.22 10.00
C TRP A 171 -1.59 -4.90 9.40
N HIS A 172 -2.51 -3.95 9.25
CA HIS A 172 -2.17 -2.63 8.72
C HIS A 172 -1.33 -1.83 9.73
N PRO A 173 -0.21 -1.19 9.32
CA PRO A 173 0.72 -0.47 10.20
C PRO A 173 0.21 0.86 10.77
N SER A 174 -1.05 1.22 10.51
CA SER A 174 -1.63 2.50 10.92
C SER A 174 -1.59 2.71 12.44
N PRO A 175 -1.18 3.90 12.91
CA PRO A 175 -1.28 4.25 14.33
C PRO A 175 -2.71 4.25 14.87
N ALA A 176 -3.71 4.34 13.99
CA ALA A 176 -5.11 4.21 14.36
C ALA A 176 -5.56 2.73 14.56
N SER A 177 -4.72 1.76 14.18
CA SER A 177 -5.02 0.35 14.35
C SER A 177 -4.61 -0.13 15.76
N PRO A 178 -5.52 -0.61 16.61
CA PRO A 178 -5.16 -1.17 17.91
C PRO A 178 -4.15 -2.32 17.80
N LEU A 179 -4.27 -3.15 16.77
CA LEU A 179 -3.37 -4.28 16.54
C LEU A 179 -1.93 -3.83 16.22
N ALA A 180 -1.77 -2.70 15.52
CA ALA A 180 -0.46 -2.18 15.17
C ALA A 180 0.28 -1.53 16.35
N ASN A 181 -0.41 -1.29 17.46
CA ASN A 181 0.16 -0.62 18.64
C ASN A 181 0.35 -1.58 19.83
N ARG A 182 -0.08 -2.84 19.72
CA ARG A 182 0.11 -3.84 20.77
C ARG A 182 1.59 -4.05 21.04
N ASN A 183 1.95 -4.12 22.32
CA ASN A 183 3.33 -4.32 22.77
C ASN A 183 4.31 -3.39 22.02
N GLU A 184 3.98 -2.09 21.95
CA GLU A 184 4.78 -1.07 21.25
C GLU A 184 5.08 -1.44 19.77
N GLY A 185 4.12 -2.13 19.14
CA GLY A 185 4.20 -2.58 17.76
C GLY A 185 4.96 -3.90 17.56
N ALA A 186 5.40 -4.58 18.61
CA ALA A 186 6.07 -5.88 18.50
C ALA A 186 5.17 -6.94 17.86
N ASP A 187 3.93 -7.06 18.35
CA ASP A 187 2.95 -8.02 17.81
C ASP A 187 2.67 -7.77 16.32
N TRP A 188 2.64 -6.49 15.90
CA TRP A 188 2.47 -6.16 14.49
C TRP A 188 3.67 -6.61 13.65
N ARG A 189 4.90 -6.37 14.11
CA ARG A 189 6.12 -6.80 13.40
C ARG A 189 6.15 -8.32 13.26
N GLU A 190 5.86 -9.04 14.34
CA GLU A 190 5.79 -10.50 14.34
C GLU A 190 4.73 -11.02 13.35
N ASN A 191 3.51 -10.44 13.37
CA ASN A 191 2.46 -10.79 12.43
C ASN A 191 2.90 -10.60 10.97
N VAL A 192 3.49 -9.46 10.62
CA VAL A 192 3.94 -9.20 9.25
C VAL A 192 5.03 -10.18 8.83
N ILE A 193 6.05 -10.39 9.67
CA ILE A 193 7.15 -11.32 9.37
C ILE A 193 6.65 -12.75 9.23
N SER A 194 5.81 -13.22 10.14
CA SER A 194 5.20 -14.56 10.06
C SER A 194 4.45 -14.76 8.73
N VAL A 195 3.69 -13.75 8.29
CA VAL A 195 2.98 -13.82 7.01
C VAL A 195 3.97 -13.77 5.83
N LEU A 196 5.05 -13.01 5.89
CA LEU A 196 6.05 -12.98 4.80
C LEU A 196 6.77 -14.33 4.62
N GLN A 197 7.03 -15.03 5.71
CA GLN A 197 7.76 -16.31 5.73
C GLN A 197 6.89 -17.53 5.37
N GLY A 198 5.58 -17.49 5.59
CA GLY A 198 4.62 -18.58 5.30
C GLY A 198 4.18 -18.64 3.87
#